data_3caad86c06a60b1c67a77b1994684c15
#
_entry.id   3caad86c06a60b1c67a77b1994684c15
#
_cell.length_a   1.000
_cell.length_b   1.000
_cell.length_c   1.000
_cell.angle_alpha   90.00
_cell.angle_beta   90.00
_cell.angle_gamma   90.00
#
_symmetry.space_group_name_H-M   'P 1'
#
loop_
_entity.id
_entity.type
_entity.pdbx_description
1 polymer ?
#
loop_
_entity_poly.entity_id
_entity_poly.type
_entity_poly.pdbx_seq_one_letter_code
_entity_poly.pdbx_strand_id
1 'polypeptide(L)'
;MTGTRDWLTRERGSRDWRLLPAAICGWAASLAAHAGFAYCMSHDGMLGALPAVLTCMIPLAVLAGLPFPRLPASVRRRITLWHASVTVCAIAAMVCAASALTYDLLQWRDPASRAAAEGDASVVVTARATSPTVISDRRSNDCRADARITSVTIDGVRQTSSARARIYADRPECGKLKQDGTYKIVGRISEARYGAMPLWLTDVTTVEHVRPPNLPMRAIGMMQEAFFVQTARLSDQGKVLVPGLTLGCLLYTS
;
A
#
# COMPACT_ATOMS: atom_id res chain seq x y z
N MET A 1 -14.76 -1.44 51.84
CA MET A 1 -13.77 -2.00 50.88
C MET A 1 -14.48 -2.67 49.72
N THR A 2 -15.13 -1.90 48.80
CA THR A 2 -15.96 -2.42 47.69
C THR A 2 -15.71 -1.69 46.35
N GLY A 3 -14.54 -1.07 46.20
CA GLY A 3 -14.25 -0.23 45.02
C GLY A 3 -13.41 -0.85 43.87
N THR A 4 -12.93 -2.09 44.01
CA THR A 4 -11.93 -2.64 43.09
C THR A 4 -12.47 -3.63 42.02
N ARG A 5 -13.77 -3.92 42.00
CA ARG A 5 -14.36 -4.86 41.03
C ARG A 5 -15.02 -4.20 39.82
N ASP A 6 -15.25 -2.90 39.84
CA ASP A 6 -16.06 -2.22 38.82
C ASP A 6 -15.28 -1.85 37.54
N TRP A 7 -13.94 -1.75 37.59
CA TRP A 7 -13.15 -1.43 36.41
C TRP A 7 -12.87 -2.65 35.54
N LEU A 8 -12.79 -3.87 36.13
CA LEU A 8 -12.58 -5.11 35.37
C LEU A 8 -13.81 -5.56 34.55
N THR A 9 -15.00 -5.09 34.91
CA THR A 9 -16.23 -5.38 34.13
C THR A 9 -16.44 -4.41 32.97
N ARG A 10 -15.80 -3.24 32.99
CA ARG A 10 -15.86 -2.25 31.90
C ARG A 10 -15.01 -2.62 30.68
N GLU A 11 -14.01 -3.48 30.83
CA GLU A 11 -13.13 -3.92 29.73
C GLU A 11 -13.64 -5.14 28.94
N ARG A 12 -14.77 -5.72 29.29
CA ARG A 12 -15.47 -6.65 28.38
C ARG A 12 -15.98 -5.83 27.21
N GLY A 13 -15.09 -5.71 26.20
CA GLY A 13 -15.22 -4.93 25.01
C GLY A 13 -16.66 -4.79 24.54
N SER A 14 -17.26 -3.65 24.83
CA SER A 14 -18.44 -3.24 24.10
C SER A 14 -17.97 -3.17 22.64
N ARG A 15 -18.39 -4.13 21.82
CA ARG A 15 -18.20 -4.07 20.38
C ARG A 15 -18.90 -2.82 19.90
N ASP A 16 -18.17 -1.71 19.89
CA ASP A 16 -18.72 -0.43 19.43
C ASP A 16 -18.81 -0.43 17.90
N TRP A 17 -19.92 -0.95 17.41
CA TRP A 17 -20.22 -1.04 15.99
C TRP A 17 -20.57 0.32 15.35
N ARG A 18 -20.49 1.41 16.12
CA ARG A 18 -20.90 2.75 15.64
C ARG A 18 -20.06 3.24 14.47
N LEU A 19 -18.80 2.85 14.40
CA LEU A 19 -17.89 3.24 13.32
C LEU A 19 -17.95 2.28 12.11
N LEU A 20 -18.58 1.12 12.25
CA LEU A 20 -18.66 0.13 11.17
C LEU A 20 -19.32 0.66 9.89
N PRO A 21 -20.47 1.37 9.96
CA PRO A 21 -21.07 1.94 8.75
C PRO A 21 -20.14 2.93 8.04
N ALA A 22 -19.45 3.80 8.80
CA ALA A 22 -18.50 4.76 8.22
C ALA A 22 -17.29 4.05 7.56
N ALA A 23 -16.77 2.99 8.17
CA ALA A 23 -15.70 2.19 7.61
C ALA A 23 -16.13 1.49 6.30
N ILE A 24 -17.34 0.90 6.28
CA ILE A 24 -17.89 0.26 5.07
C ILE A 24 -18.10 1.31 3.96
N CYS A 25 -18.67 2.47 4.27
CA CYS A 25 -18.87 3.54 3.30
C CYS A 25 -17.54 4.06 2.73
N GLY A 26 -16.53 4.26 3.58
CA GLY A 26 -15.19 4.68 3.16
C GLY A 26 -14.52 3.65 2.26
N TRP A 27 -14.61 2.37 2.63
CA TRP A 27 -14.06 1.27 1.83
C TRP A 27 -14.76 1.14 0.46
N ALA A 28 -16.08 1.14 0.44
CA ALA A 28 -16.86 1.07 -0.79
C ALA A 28 -16.59 2.28 -1.71
N ALA A 29 -16.47 3.48 -1.15
CA ALA A 29 -16.14 4.70 -1.89
C ALA A 29 -14.72 4.64 -2.49
N SER A 30 -13.74 4.10 -1.76
CA SER A 30 -12.39 3.88 -2.27
C SER A 30 -12.38 2.90 -3.44
N LEU A 31 -13.08 1.77 -3.32
CA LEU A 31 -13.19 0.78 -4.41
C LEU A 31 -13.88 1.37 -5.64
N ALA A 32 -14.97 2.11 -5.44
CA ALA A 32 -15.68 2.76 -6.53
C ALA A 32 -14.82 3.83 -7.24
N ALA A 33 -14.00 4.57 -6.49
CA ALA A 33 -13.05 5.54 -7.04
C ALA A 33 -11.99 4.86 -7.91
N HIS A 34 -11.35 3.79 -7.43
CA HIS A 34 -10.38 3.00 -8.20
C HIS A 34 -11.00 2.38 -9.46
N ALA A 35 -12.16 1.74 -9.34
CA ALA A 35 -12.86 1.15 -10.47
C ALA A 35 -13.29 2.20 -11.50
N GLY A 36 -13.80 3.35 -11.05
CA GLY A 36 -14.17 4.47 -11.89
C GLY A 36 -12.97 5.06 -12.64
N PHE A 37 -11.84 5.23 -11.96
CA PHE A 37 -10.60 5.69 -12.59
C PHE A 37 -10.11 4.72 -13.67
N ALA A 38 -10.05 3.42 -13.36
CA ALA A 38 -9.64 2.38 -14.31
C ALA A 38 -10.57 2.33 -15.53
N TYR A 39 -11.89 2.41 -15.32
CA TYR A 39 -12.87 2.45 -16.39
C TYR A 39 -12.67 3.66 -17.32
N CYS A 40 -12.43 4.83 -16.76
CA CYS A 40 -12.23 6.06 -17.54
C CYS A 40 -10.93 6.03 -18.34
N MET A 41 -9.87 5.43 -17.81
CA MET A 41 -8.61 5.25 -18.52
C MET A 41 -8.74 4.28 -19.71
N SER A 42 -9.62 3.27 -19.59
CA SER A 42 -9.85 2.30 -20.66
C SER A 42 -10.78 2.80 -21.79
N HIS A 43 -11.54 3.89 -21.58
CA HIS A 43 -12.60 4.37 -22.49
C HIS A 43 -12.40 5.83 -22.97
N ASP A 44 -11.19 6.21 -23.34
CA ASP A 44 -10.88 7.52 -23.96
C ASP A 44 -11.06 8.79 -23.11
N GLY A 45 -10.69 8.74 -21.85
CA GLY A 45 -10.36 10.01 -21.24
C GLY A 45 -10.87 10.33 -19.86
N MET A 46 -10.01 11.02 -19.18
CA MET A 46 -10.14 11.55 -17.81
C MET A 46 -11.36 12.46 -17.59
N LEU A 47 -11.98 12.98 -18.64
CA LEU A 47 -13.17 13.87 -18.56
C LEU A 47 -14.45 13.11 -18.19
N GLY A 48 -14.54 11.81 -18.40
CA GLY A 48 -15.72 11.00 -18.04
C GLY A 48 -15.81 10.64 -16.55
N ALA A 49 -14.70 10.66 -15.81
CA ALA A 49 -14.67 10.28 -14.39
C ALA A 49 -15.18 11.40 -13.46
N LEU A 50 -14.88 12.63 -13.78
CA LEU A 50 -15.31 13.79 -12.98
C LEU A 50 -16.83 13.85 -12.76
N PRO A 51 -17.70 13.68 -13.79
CA PRO A 51 -19.15 13.69 -13.57
C PRO A 51 -19.63 12.47 -12.78
N ALA A 52 -19.02 11.29 -12.93
CA ALA A 52 -19.43 10.11 -12.17
C ALA A 52 -19.13 10.24 -10.68
N VAL A 53 -17.96 10.78 -10.32
CA VAL A 53 -17.61 11.09 -8.92
C VAL A 53 -18.49 12.19 -8.37
N LEU A 54 -18.72 13.27 -9.11
CA LEU A 54 -19.58 14.37 -8.70
C LEU A 54 -21.04 13.93 -8.55
N THR A 55 -21.57 13.10 -9.45
CA THR A 55 -22.94 12.58 -9.33
C THR A 55 -23.14 11.68 -8.13
N CYS A 56 -22.14 10.92 -7.68
CA CYS A 56 -22.20 10.15 -6.45
C CYS A 56 -22.07 11.01 -5.19
N MET A 57 -21.32 12.11 -5.25
CA MET A 57 -21.00 12.95 -4.10
C MET A 57 -22.04 14.02 -3.80
N ILE A 58 -22.68 14.60 -4.84
CA ILE A 58 -23.68 15.65 -4.70
C ILE A 58 -24.91 15.19 -3.89
N PRO A 59 -25.56 14.03 -4.17
CA PRO A 59 -26.70 13.59 -3.38
C PRO A 59 -26.36 13.26 -1.94
N LEU A 60 -25.15 12.76 -1.67
CA LEU A 60 -24.67 12.54 -0.30
C LEU A 60 -24.46 13.87 0.46
N ALA A 61 -23.89 14.88 -0.18
CA ALA A 61 -23.70 16.20 0.39
C ALA A 61 -25.06 16.93 0.62
N VAL A 62 -26.00 16.78 -0.31
CA VAL A 62 -27.36 17.32 -0.19
C VAL A 62 -28.13 16.64 0.93
N LEU A 63 -28.07 15.31 1.05
CA LEU A 63 -28.69 14.56 2.15
C LEU A 63 -28.10 14.94 3.52
N ALA A 64 -26.81 15.25 3.58
CA ALA A 64 -26.15 15.70 4.81
C ALA A 64 -26.50 17.16 5.18
N GLY A 65 -26.79 18.01 4.19
CA GLY A 65 -27.02 19.45 4.36
C GLY A 65 -28.49 19.91 4.44
N LEU A 66 -29.47 18.99 4.25
CA LEU A 66 -30.89 19.40 4.29
C LEU A 66 -31.33 19.78 5.70
N PRO A 67 -31.71 21.04 5.95
CA PRO A 67 -32.35 21.45 7.20
C PRO A 67 -33.77 20.88 7.23
N PHE A 68 -34.05 19.97 8.17
CA PHE A 68 -35.41 19.48 8.40
C PHE A 68 -36.21 20.50 9.25
N PRO A 69 -37.16 21.25 8.67
CA PRO A 69 -37.96 22.18 9.44
C PRO A 69 -39.12 21.43 10.14
N ARG A 70 -39.29 21.77 11.44
CA ARG A 70 -40.56 21.64 12.20
C ARG A 70 -41.10 20.24 12.51
N LEU A 71 -40.22 19.31 12.97
CA LEU A 71 -40.67 18.06 13.53
C LEU A 71 -40.79 18.09 15.08
N PRO A 72 -41.67 17.26 15.68
CA PRO A 72 -41.82 17.20 17.14
C PRO A 72 -40.54 16.72 17.83
N ALA A 73 -40.30 17.19 19.06
CA ALA A 73 -39.01 17.03 19.75
C ALA A 73 -38.52 15.60 19.89
N SER A 74 -39.39 14.61 20.02
CA SER A 74 -39.07 13.20 20.12
C SER A 74 -38.55 12.61 18.79
N VAL A 75 -39.10 13.03 17.67
CA VAL A 75 -38.69 12.63 16.32
C VAL A 75 -37.40 13.34 15.94
N ARG A 76 -37.28 14.63 16.33
CA ARG A 76 -36.07 15.44 16.08
C ARG A 76 -34.81 14.79 16.67
N ARG A 77 -34.86 14.24 17.89
CA ARG A 77 -33.69 13.61 18.55
C ARG A 77 -33.23 12.35 17.80
N ARG A 78 -34.13 11.53 17.31
CA ARG A 78 -33.77 10.37 16.47
C ARG A 78 -33.17 10.78 15.14
N ILE A 79 -33.76 11.79 14.50
CA ILE A 79 -33.30 12.29 13.20
C ILE A 79 -31.91 12.94 13.34
N THR A 80 -31.65 13.72 14.43
CA THR A 80 -30.29 14.30 14.66
C THR A 80 -29.21 13.24 14.84
N LEU A 81 -29.48 12.14 15.49
CA LEU A 81 -28.52 11.03 15.63
C LEU A 81 -28.27 10.32 14.27
N TRP A 82 -29.33 10.14 13.48
CA TRP A 82 -29.20 9.61 12.14
C TRP A 82 -28.43 10.55 11.22
N HIS A 83 -28.71 11.85 11.26
CA HIS A 83 -27.98 12.84 10.49
C HIS A 83 -26.49 12.86 10.85
N ALA A 84 -26.14 12.84 12.12
CA ALA A 84 -24.74 12.77 12.56
C ALA A 84 -24.03 11.53 11.99
N SER A 85 -24.67 10.35 12.04
CA SER A 85 -24.11 9.13 11.48
C SER A 85 -23.95 9.21 9.95
N VAL A 86 -24.97 9.69 9.24
CA VAL A 86 -24.91 9.86 7.78
C VAL A 86 -23.83 10.88 7.39
N THR A 87 -23.71 11.97 8.13
CA THR A 87 -22.65 12.98 7.87
C THR A 87 -21.26 12.40 8.06
N VAL A 88 -21.04 11.61 9.12
CA VAL A 88 -19.74 10.93 9.34
C VAL A 88 -19.44 9.94 8.22
N CYS A 89 -20.44 9.15 7.80
CA CYS A 89 -20.28 8.22 6.67
C CYS A 89 -19.95 8.96 5.36
N ALA A 90 -20.62 10.08 5.10
CA ALA A 90 -20.38 10.90 3.91
C ALA A 90 -18.97 11.50 3.91
N ILE A 91 -18.53 12.05 5.04
CA ILE A 91 -17.17 12.61 5.17
C ILE A 91 -16.13 11.49 5.00
N ALA A 92 -16.32 10.34 5.64
CA ALA A 92 -15.42 9.21 5.49
C ALA A 92 -15.33 8.73 4.03
N ALA A 93 -16.47 8.61 3.35
CA ALA A 93 -16.52 8.24 1.93
C ALA A 93 -15.81 9.26 1.04
N MET A 94 -16.02 10.56 1.27
CA MET A 94 -15.35 11.64 0.52
C MET A 94 -13.84 11.61 0.69
N VAL A 95 -13.36 11.51 1.93
CA VAL A 95 -11.92 11.47 2.23
C VAL A 95 -11.26 10.25 1.61
N CYS A 96 -11.89 9.08 1.73
CA CYS A 96 -11.38 7.84 1.16
C CYS A 96 -11.37 7.88 -0.38
N ALA A 97 -12.44 8.36 -1.01
CA ALA A 97 -12.50 8.49 -2.47
C ALA A 97 -11.47 9.52 -3.00
N ALA A 98 -11.36 10.68 -2.35
CA ALA A 98 -10.38 11.69 -2.73
C ALA A 98 -8.94 11.17 -2.58
N SER A 99 -8.65 10.44 -1.51
CA SER A 99 -7.33 9.81 -1.30
C SER A 99 -7.02 8.77 -2.36
N ALA A 100 -7.99 7.91 -2.72
CA ALA A 100 -7.85 6.91 -3.75
C ALA A 100 -7.58 7.54 -5.13
N LEU A 101 -8.39 8.52 -5.53
CA LEU A 101 -8.20 9.24 -6.80
C LEU A 101 -6.86 9.99 -6.86
N THR A 102 -6.44 10.61 -5.76
CA THR A 102 -5.15 11.29 -5.70
C THR A 102 -4.01 10.31 -5.89
N TYR A 103 -4.11 9.14 -5.26
CA TYR A 103 -3.12 8.07 -5.42
C TYR A 103 -3.05 7.58 -6.87
N ASP A 104 -4.20 7.29 -7.49
CA ASP A 104 -4.27 6.80 -8.87
C ASP A 104 -3.74 7.85 -9.86
N LEU A 105 -4.08 9.13 -9.68
CA LEU A 105 -3.57 10.23 -10.50
C LEU A 105 -2.05 10.41 -10.39
N LEU A 106 -1.50 10.31 -9.18
CA LEU A 106 -0.07 10.40 -8.95
C LEU A 106 0.66 9.22 -9.58
N GLN A 107 0.10 8.02 -9.45
CA GLN A 107 0.65 6.82 -10.06
C GLN A 107 0.59 6.91 -11.60
N TRP A 108 -0.53 7.32 -12.16
CA TRP A 108 -0.67 7.47 -13.61
C TRP A 108 0.27 8.52 -14.22
N ARG A 109 0.55 9.60 -13.48
CA ARG A 109 1.50 10.65 -13.92
C ARG A 109 2.96 10.25 -13.75
N ASP A 110 3.23 9.22 -12.97
CA ASP A 110 4.61 8.80 -12.71
C ASP A 110 5.25 8.21 -13.97
N PRO A 111 6.46 8.65 -14.37
CA PRO A 111 7.12 8.18 -15.58
C PRO A 111 7.44 6.68 -15.53
N ALA A 112 7.71 6.10 -14.37
CA ALA A 112 7.95 4.66 -14.24
C ALA A 112 6.65 3.86 -14.49
N SER A 113 5.49 4.37 -14.05
CA SER A 113 4.20 3.73 -14.31
C SER A 113 3.83 3.81 -15.78
N ARG A 114 4.10 4.95 -16.45
CA ARG A 114 3.87 5.07 -17.88
C ARG A 114 4.74 4.12 -18.70
N ALA A 115 6.04 4.03 -18.38
CA ALA A 115 6.91 3.07 -19.04
C ALA A 115 6.45 1.61 -18.84
N ALA A 116 5.91 1.29 -17.67
CA ALA A 116 5.36 -0.04 -17.40
C ALA A 116 4.07 -0.33 -18.20
N ALA A 117 3.22 0.68 -18.41
CA ALA A 117 2.00 0.56 -19.20
C ALA A 117 2.26 0.38 -20.70
N GLU A 118 3.38 0.89 -21.21
CA GLU A 118 3.82 0.66 -22.59
C GLU A 118 4.26 -0.78 -22.87
N GLY A 119 4.42 -1.58 -21.81
CA GLY A 119 4.71 -3.02 -21.84
C GLY A 119 6.20 -3.35 -21.86
N ASP A 120 6.66 -4.02 -20.82
CA ASP A 120 8.01 -4.61 -20.69
C ASP A 120 9.18 -3.71 -21.16
N ALA A 121 9.12 -2.42 -20.86
CA ALA A 121 10.16 -1.47 -21.24
C ALA A 121 11.47 -1.77 -20.50
N SER A 122 12.58 -1.79 -21.25
CA SER A 122 13.93 -1.86 -20.68
C SER A 122 14.29 -0.49 -20.10
N VAL A 123 14.56 -0.44 -18.80
CA VAL A 123 14.80 0.82 -18.08
C VAL A 123 16.02 0.73 -17.17
N VAL A 124 16.60 1.87 -16.89
CA VAL A 124 17.58 2.03 -15.81
C VAL A 124 16.89 2.78 -14.68
N VAL A 125 16.69 2.13 -13.55
CA VAL A 125 16.04 2.74 -12.38
C VAL A 125 17.04 2.97 -11.26
N THR A 126 16.88 4.10 -10.56
CA THR A 126 17.51 4.28 -9.25
C THR A 126 16.42 4.05 -8.21
N ALA A 127 16.60 3.04 -7.36
CA ALA A 127 15.61 2.63 -6.38
C ALA A 127 16.23 2.43 -5.01
N ARG A 128 15.47 2.76 -3.95
CA ARG A 128 15.82 2.48 -2.56
C ARG A 128 15.03 1.28 -2.09
N ALA A 129 15.72 0.24 -1.63
CA ALA A 129 15.07 -0.94 -1.07
C ALA A 129 14.34 -0.59 0.23
N THR A 130 13.05 -0.88 0.31
CA THR A 130 12.19 -0.58 1.48
C THR A 130 11.96 -1.79 2.36
N SER A 131 12.16 -2.99 1.82
CA SER A 131 12.05 -4.25 2.55
C SER A 131 13.37 -5.03 2.51
N PRO A 132 13.57 -5.97 3.44
CA PRO A 132 14.66 -6.94 3.32
C PRO A 132 14.45 -7.81 2.09
N THR A 133 15.54 -8.33 1.54
CA THR A 133 15.50 -9.26 0.42
C THR A 133 15.02 -10.63 0.89
N VAL A 134 13.97 -11.13 0.27
CA VAL A 134 13.41 -12.45 0.53
C VAL A 134 13.89 -13.41 -0.53
N ILE A 135 14.59 -14.45 -0.13
CA ILE A 135 15.07 -15.53 -1.02
C ILE A 135 13.93 -16.54 -1.20
N SER A 136 13.69 -16.96 -2.43
CA SER A 136 12.67 -17.95 -2.78
C SER A 136 13.29 -19.06 -3.62
N ASP A 137 13.31 -20.28 -3.10
CA ASP A 137 13.83 -21.45 -3.82
C ASP A 137 12.78 -22.10 -4.77
N ARG A 138 11.56 -21.56 -4.82
CA ARG A 138 10.43 -22.18 -5.53
C ARG A 138 9.99 -21.46 -6.81
N ARG A 139 10.63 -20.36 -7.19
CA ARG A 139 10.24 -19.54 -8.35
C ARG A 139 11.39 -19.40 -9.33
N SER A 140 11.08 -18.97 -10.55
CA SER A 140 12.07 -18.67 -11.59
C SER A 140 13.10 -17.63 -11.17
N ASN A 141 12.76 -16.75 -10.23
CA ASN A 141 13.64 -15.72 -9.70
C ASN A 141 14.02 -16.07 -8.27
N ASP A 142 15.29 -15.99 -7.96
CA ASP A 142 15.85 -16.43 -6.68
C ASP A 142 15.49 -15.52 -5.51
N CYS A 143 15.19 -14.25 -5.76
CA CYS A 143 14.78 -13.35 -4.70
C CYS A 143 13.84 -12.22 -5.14
N ARG A 144 13.21 -11.62 -4.12
CA ARG A 144 12.37 -10.44 -4.25
C ARG A 144 12.71 -9.41 -3.18
N ALA A 145 12.62 -8.13 -3.54
CA ALA A 145 12.70 -7.01 -2.60
C ALA A 145 11.71 -5.91 -3.03
N ASP A 146 11.03 -5.30 -2.07
CA ASP A 146 10.21 -4.13 -2.36
C ASP A 146 11.10 -2.88 -2.32
N ALA A 147 10.89 -1.99 -3.28
CA ALA A 147 11.69 -0.77 -3.43
C ALA A 147 10.83 0.42 -3.83
N ARG A 148 11.34 1.60 -3.53
CA ARG A 148 10.80 2.87 -4.01
C ARG A 148 11.73 3.41 -5.08
N ILE A 149 11.20 3.63 -6.28
CA ILE A 149 11.93 4.23 -7.38
C ILE A 149 12.11 5.72 -7.08
N THR A 150 13.29 6.25 -7.25
CA THR A 150 13.60 7.68 -7.10
C THR A 150 13.84 8.36 -8.43
N SER A 151 14.35 7.62 -9.42
CA SER A 151 14.44 8.08 -10.80
C SER A 151 14.40 6.89 -11.76
N VAL A 152 13.87 7.13 -12.95
CA VAL A 152 13.86 6.20 -14.06
C VAL A 152 14.52 6.87 -15.26
N THR A 153 15.31 6.12 -16.00
CA THR A 153 15.91 6.56 -17.26
C THR A 153 15.32 5.72 -18.39
N ILE A 154 14.62 6.38 -19.30
CA ILE A 154 13.96 5.79 -20.46
C ILE A 154 14.57 6.50 -21.68
N ASP A 155 15.07 5.74 -22.64
CA ASP A 155 15.71 6.28 -23.88
C ASP A 155 16.79 7.33 -23.59
N GLY A 156 17.56 7.14 -22.52
CA GLY A 156 18.62 8.06 -22.12
C GLY A 156 18.15 9.30 -21.35
N VAL A 157 16.85 9.55 -21.23
CA VAL A 157 16.29 10.68 -20.49
C VAL A 157 15.98 10.27 -19.05
N ARG A 158 16.64 10.93 -18.09
CA ARG A 158 16.40 10.70 -16.66
C ARG A 158 15.22 11.53 -16.15
N GLN A 159 14.25 10.87 -15.54
CA GLN A 159 13.08 11.48 -14.94
C GLN A 159 12.96 11.08 -13.46
N THR A 160 12.44 11.98 -12.63
CA THR A 160 12.15 11.67 -11.22
C THR A 160 10.89 10.83 -11.12
N SER A 161 10.92 9.83 -10.24
CA SER A 161 9.79 8.95 -9.98
C SER A 161 9.59 8.79 -8.47
N SER A 162 8.38 8.47 -8.06
CA SER A 162 8.04 8.12 -6.68
C SER A 162 7.32 6.77 -6.58
N ALA A 163 7.27 6.05 -7.69
CA ALA A 163 6.59 4.77 -7.80
C ALA A 163 7.19 3.72 -6.86
N ARG A 164 6.35 2.77 -6.50
CA ARG A 164 6.77 1.57 -5.74
C ARG A 164 6.84 0.40 -6.69
N ALA A 165 7.91 -0.38 -6.58
CA ALA A 165 8.10 -1.55 -7.40
C ALA A 165 8.59 -2.73 -6.57
N ARG A 166 8.27 -3.94 -7.02
CA ARG A 166 8.87 -5.16 -6.53
C ARG A 166 9.96 -5.61 -7.49
N ILE A 167 11.15 -5.74 -6.97
CA ILE A 167 12.33 -6.17 -7.71
C ILE A 167 12.39 -7.69 -7.62
N TYR A 168 12.50 -8.35 -8.76
CA TYR A 168 12.79 -9.78 -8.88
C TYR A 168 14.17 -9.93 -9.51
N ALA A 169 15.08 -10.58 -8.80
CA ALA A 169 16.46 -10.72 -9.25
C ALA A 169 16.95 -12.17 -9.06
N ASP A 170 17.98 -12.54 -9.79
CA ASP A 170 18.64 -13.83 -9.67
C ASP A 170 19.76 -13.80 -8.62
N ARG A 171 20.25 -14.95 -8.20
CA ARG A 171 21.18 -15.09 -7.07
C ARG A 171 22.37 -14.14 -7.06
N PRO A 172 23.14 -13.92 -8.13
CA PRO A 172 24.30 -13.05 -8.07
C PRO A 172 23.93 -11.61 -7.68
N GLU A 173 22.75 -11.12 -8.10
CA GLU A 173 22.29 -9.76 -7.84
C GLU A 173 21.54 -9.66 -6.50
N CYS A 174 20.93 -10.73 -6.02
CA CYS A 174 20.23 -10.81 -4.73
C CYS A 174 21.10 -10.41 -3.55
N GLY A 175 22.33 -10.89 -3.50
CA GLY A 175 23.26 -10.64 -2.41
C GLY A 175 23.68 -9.17 -2.27
N LYS A 176 23.50 -8.39 -3.34
CA LYS A 176 23.82 -6.97 -3.36
C LYS A 176 22.70 -6.12 -2.77
N LEU A 177 21.45 -6.60 -2.80
CA LEU A 177 20.27 -5.86 -2.34
C LEU A 177 20.16 -5.93 -0.81
N LYS A 178 20.40 -4.84 -0.14
CA LYS A 178 20.20 -4.69 1.32
C LYS A 178 19.13 -3.63 1.59
N GLN A 179 18.32 -3.87 2.60
CA GLN A 179 17.28 -2.92 3.02
C GLN A 179 17.89 -1.52 3.26
N ASP A 180 17.16 -0.49 2.87
CA ASP A 180 17.54 0.93 2.97
C ASP A 180 18.70 1.35 2.05
N GLY A 181 19.32 0.44 1.32
CA GLY A 181 20.31 0.77 0.29
C GLY A 181 19.66 1.39 -0.94
N THR A 182 20.41 2.26 -1.62
CA THR A 182 20.02 2.83 -2.91
C THR A 182 20.86 2.20 -4.01
N TYR A 183 20.18 1.71 -5.03
CA TYR A 183 20.77 0.94 -6.13
C TYR A 183 20.38 1.52 -7.46
N LYS A 184 21.29 1.46 -8.41
CA LYS A 184 21.01 1.64 -9.83
C LYS A 184 20.82 0.26 -10.43
N ILE A 185 19.67 0.02 -11.01
CA ILE A 185 19.23 -1.30 -11.47
C ILE A 185 18.86 -1.20 -12.94
N VAL A 186 19.39 -2.10 -13.73
CA VAL A 186 19.01 -2.27 -15.13
C VAL A 186 18.10 -3.50 -15.23
N GLY A 187 16.94 -3.33 -15.81
CA GLY A 187 15.96 -4.42 -15.94
C GLY A 187 14.75 -4.00 -16.75
N ARG A 188 13.72 -4.84 -16.76
CA ARG A 188 12.43 -4.56 -17.38
C ARG A 188 11.41 -4.15 -16.35
N ILE A 189 10.65 -3.10 -16.66
CA ILE A 189 9.55 -2.64 -15.82
C ILE A 189 8.22 -3.01 -16.48
N SER A 190 7.32 -3.56 -15.67
CA SER A 190 5.96 -3.93 -16.09
C SER A 190 4.95 -3.63 -15.00
N GLU A 191 3.67 -3.53 -15.36
CA GLU A 191 2.60 -3.44 -14.39
C GLU A 191 2.43 -4.74 -13.61
N ALA A 192 2.19 -4.62 -12.32
CA ALA A 192 1.96 -5.79 -11.48
C ALA A 192 0.56 -6.36 -11.74
N ARG A 193 0.49 -7.61 -12.17
CA ARG A 193 -0.78 -8.31 -12.36
C ARG A 193 -1.48 -8.66 -11.06
N TYR A 194 -0.73 -8.75 -9.96
CA TYR A 194 -1.22 -9.08 -8.61
C TYR A 194 -0.22 -8.63 -7.54
N GLY A 195 -0.71 -8.50 -6.32
CA GLY A 195 0.11 -8.13 -5.16
C GLY A 195 -0.07 -6.68 -4.72
N ALA A 196 0.66 -6.29 -3.69
CA ALA A 196 0.55 -4.98 -3.06
C ALA A 196 1.39 -3.88 -3.74
N MET A 197 2.33 -4.26 -4.63
CA MET A 197 3.17 -3.31 -5.35
C MET A 197 2.61 -3.10 -6.75
N PRO A 198 2.51 -1.84 -7.22
CA PRO A 198 1.92 -1.53 -8.52
C PRO A 198 2.81 -1.92 -9.71
N LEU A 199 4.12 -2.00 -9.49
CA LEU A 199 5.08 -2.28 -10.56
C LEU A 199 5.97 -3.47 -10.21
N TRP A 200 6.37 -4.20 -11.24
CA TRP A 200 7.39 -5.23 -11.18
C TRP A 200 8.62 -4.80 -11.97
N LEU A 201 9.78 -5.04 -11.39
CA LEU A 201 11.07 -4.94 -12.05
C LEU A 201 11.63 -6.36 -12.18
N THR A 202 11.63 -6.85 -13.40
CA THR A 202 12.05 -8.21 -13.78
C THR A 202 13.30 -8.16 -14.65
N ASP A 203 13.85 -9.32 -14.98
CA ASP A 203 15.04 -9.45 -15.84
C ASP A 203 16.17 -8.50 -15.41
N VAL A 204 16.43 -8.47 -14.11
CA VAL A 204 17.47 -7.62 -13.52
C VAL A 204 18.83 -8.15 -13.95
N THR A 205 19.52 -7.39 -14.81
CA THR A 205 20.84 -7.76 -15.34
C THR A 205 21.99 -7.17 -14.53
N THR A 206 21.77 -6.00 -13.92
CA THR A 206 22.83 -5.30 -13.17
C THR A 206 22.25 -4.59 -11.97
N VAL A 207 22.89 -4.77 -10.82
CA VAL A 207 22.62 -4.01 -9.58
C VAL A 207 23.90 -3.33 -9.16
N GLU A 208 23.96 -2.01 -9.35
CA GLU A 208 25.06 -1.17 -8.88
C GLU A 208 24.69 -0.47 -7.58
N HIS A 209 25.58 -0.47 -6.63
CA HIS A 209 25.38 0.17 -5.36
C HIS A 209 25.66 1.69 -5.47
N VAL A 210 24.66 2.52 -5.23
CA VAL A 210 24.77 3.99 -5.28
C VAL A 210 25.02 4.57 -3.89
N ARG A 211 24.24 4.11 -2.88
CA ARG A 211 24.36 4.60 -1.51
C ARG A 211 24.12 3.49 -0.52
N PRO A 212 25.01 3.32 0.48
CA PRO A 212 24.85 2.32 1.52
C PRO A 212 23.63 2.60 2.41
N PRO A 213 23.07 1.56 3.04
CA PRO A 213 22.08 1.73 4.08
C PRO A 213 22.58 2.63 5.21
N ASN A 214 21.67 3.32 5.87
CA ASN A 214 21.97 4.13 7.04
C ASN A 214 22.58 3.28 8.17
N LEU A 215 23.42 3.88 9.03
CA LEU A 215 24.06 3.18 10.14
C LEU A 215 23.12 2.33 11.01
N PRO A 216 21.94 2.84 11.45
CA PRO A 216 21.01 2.02 12.23
C PRO A 216 20.46 0.83 11.44
N MET A 217 20.18 0.98 10.14
CA MET A 217 19.71 -0.12 9.30
C MET A 217 20.80 -1.16 9.03
N ARG A 218 22.06 -0.74 8.96
CA ARG A 218 23.19 -1.67 8.88
C ARG A 218 23.32 -2.49 10.16
N ALA A 219 23.17 -1.87 11.33
CA ALA A 219 23.19 -2.56 12.62
C ALA A 219 22.04 -3.57 12.73
N ILE A 220 20.81 -3.18 12.34
CA ILE A 220 19.66 -4.07 12.29
C ILE A 220 19.91 -5.24 11.33
N GLY A 221 20.44 -4.98 10.14
CA GLY A 221 20.78 -6.01 9.16
C GLY A 221 21.80 -7.02 9.70
N MET A 222 22.84 -6.56 10.38
CA MET A 222 23.84 -7.44 11.02
C MET A 222 23.20 -8.30 12.13
N MET A 223 22.32 -7.72 12.95
CA MET A 223 21.59 -8.46 13.98
C MET A 223 20.69 -9.54 13.37
N GLN A 224 19.96 -9.20 12.31
CA GLN A 224 19.10 -10.14 11.59
C GLN A 224 19.93 -11.28 10.98
N GLU A 225 21.03 -10.97 10.33
CA GLU A 225 21.92 -11.96 9.73
C GLU A 225 22.51 -12.90 10.79
N ALA A 226 23.01 -12.36 11.90
CA ALA A 226 23.50 -13.15 13.03
C ALA A 226 22.40 -14.05 13.61
N PHE A 227 21.19 -13.54 13.72
CA PHE A 227 20.03 -14.29 14.19
C PHE A 227 19.67 -15.45 13.23
N PHE A 228 19.65 -15.20 11.93
CA PHE A 228 19.39 -16.24 10.93
C PHE A 228 20.48 -17.34 10.95
N VAL A 229 21.74 -16.97 11.12
CA VAL A 229 22.85 -17.94 11.26
C VAL A 229 22.64 -18.84 12.48
N GLN A 230 22.17 -18.28 13.60
CA GLN A 230 21.90 -19.07 14.81
C GLN A 230 20.66 -19.97 14.63
N THR A 231 19.61 -19.46 14.02
CA THR A 231 18.37 -20.22 13.79
C THR A 231 18.53 -21.29 12.73
N ALA A 232 19.50 -21.17 11.81
CA ALA A 232 19.81 -22.20 10.82
C ALA A 232 20.25 -23.55 11.44
N ARG A 233 20.66 -23.54 12.71
CA ARG A 233 21.03 -24.76 13.47
C ARG A 233 19.82 -25.48 14.08
N LEU A 234 18.63 -24.87 14.04
CA LEU A 234 17.40 -25.46 14.56
C LEU A 234 16.82 -26.51 13.60
N SER A 235 15.86 -27.29 14.09
CA SER A 235 15.06 -28.18 13.24
C SER A 235 14.32 -27.39 12.15
N ASP A 236 13.88 -28.04 11.08
CA ASP A 236 13.23 -27.37 9.95
C ASP A 236 12.00 -26.55 10.37
N GLN A 237 11.23 -27.02 11.35
CA GLN A 237 10.13 -26.25 11.93
C GLN A 237 10.61 -25.02 12.71
N GLY A 238 11.70 -25.16 13.47
CA GLY A 238 12.29 -24.07 14.23
C GLY A 238 12.90 -22.98 13.36
N LYS A 239 13.52 -23.34 12.24
CA LYS A 239 14.07 -22.38 11.27
C LYS A 239 13.03 -21.42 10.71
N VAL A 240 11.78 -21.86 10.66
CA VAL A 240 10.66 -21.11 10.09
C VAL A 240 9.91 -20.34 11.17
N LEU A 241 9.54 -21.02 12.25
CA LEU A 241 8.68 -20.45 13.30
C LEU A 241 9.40 -19.39 14.12
N VAL A 242 10.66 -19.60 14.48
CA VAL A 242 11.38 -18.68 15.36
C VAL A 242 11.60 -17.30 14.72
N PRO A 243 12.08 -17.17 13.47
CA PRO A 243 12.17 -15.88 12.81
C PRO A 243 10.80 -15.21 12.59
N GLY A 244 9.79 -16.01 12.24
CA GLY A 244 8.43 -15.50 12.03
C GLY A 244 7.83 -14.86 13.29
N LEU A 245 8.02 -15.49 14.44
CA LEU A 245 7.48 -15.01 15.72
C LEU A 245 8.28 -13.85 16.31
N THR A 246 9.61 -13.88 16.20
CA THR A 246 10.47 -12.90 16.87
C THR A 246 10.66 -11.60 16.08
N LEU A 247 10.75 -11.70 14.77
CA LEU A 247 10.97 -10.53 13.90
C LEU A 247 9.66 -9.95 13.38
N GLY A 248 8.51 -10.50 13.77
CA GLY A 248 7.20 -10.10 13.25
C GLY A 248 7.14 -10.25 11.74
N CYS A 249 7.91 -11.17 11.21
CA CYS A 249 8.21 -11.20 9.80
C CYS A 249 7.06 -11.85 9.05
N LEU A 250 6.27 -11.02 8.39
CA LEU A 250 5.35 -11.41 7.31
C LEU A 250 6.10 -12.03 6.09
N LEU A 251 7.35 -12.43 6.27
CA LEU A 251 8.19 -13.06 5.25
C LEU A 251 7.67 -14.45 4.83
N TYR A 252 6.64 -14.96 5.51
CA TYR A 252 6.21 -16.34 5.32
C TYR A 252 4.81 -16.52 4.72
N THR A 253 4.19 -15.49 4.20
CA THR A 253 2.95 -15.65 3.45
C THR A 253 3.18 -15.50 1.95
N SER A 254 3.64 -16.56 1.34
CA SER A 254 3.49 -16.74 -0.10
C SER A 254 3.58 -18.22 -0.46
#